data_171db8493043500bd8b5e2afaba02852
#
_entry.id   171db8493043500bd8b5e2afaba02852
#
_cell.length_a   1.000
_cell.length_b   1.000
_cell.length_c   1.000
_cell.angle_alpha   90.00
_cell.angle_beta   90.00
_cell.angle_gamma   90.00
#
_symmetry.space_group_name_H-M   'P 1'
#
loop_
_entity.id
_entity.type
_entity.pdbx_description
1 polymer ?
#
loop_
_entity_poly.entity_id
_entity_poly.type
_entity_poly.pdbx_seq_one_letter_code
_entity_poly.pdbx_strand_id
1 'polypeptide(L)'
;MFSPHQPDILSSCSTDGTVKVFDLRTHSYLSTAPNTNTFTNPISAAVLTIPASTTEILSVDWNKYRPMVLASAGVDKLVKVWDCRMIKIGEVGQVGGICETQLPGHEYAVRKVQWSPHRPDILATASYDMTCRV
;
A
#
# COMPACT_ATOMS: atom_id res chain seq x y z
N MET A 1 7.23 1.63 0.50
CA MET A 1 7.19 1.93 1.96
C MET A 1 7.19 0.64 2.75
N PHE A 2 8.17 0.44 3.61
CA PHE A 2 8.22 -0.72 4.50
C PHE A 2 7.24 -0.61 5.65
N SER A 3 6.69 -1.77 6.07
CA SER A 3 5.82 -1.83 7.24
C SER A 3 6.62 -1.59 8.53
N PRO A 4 6.12 -0.75 9.45
CA PRO A 4 6.80 -0.53 10.73
C PRO A 4 6.66 -1.72 11.69
N HIS A 5 5.72 -2.62 11.44
CA HIS A 5 5.44 -3.77 12.30
C HIS A 5 6.08 -5.06 11.82
N GLN A 6 6.31 -5.18 10.51
CA GLN A 6 6.88 -6.37 9.89
C GLN A 6 7.92 -5.93 8.85
N PRO A 7 9.21 -6.15 9.13
CA PRO A 7 10.29 -5.61 8.30
C PRO A 7 10.32 -6.22 6.89
N ASP A 8 9.71 -7.38 6.71
CA ASP A 8 9.66 -8.09 5.43
C ASP A 8 8.46 -7.71 4.57
N ILE A 9 7.58 -6.84 5.06
CA ILE A 9 6.40 -6.37 4.32
C ILE A 9 6.68 -5.00 3.71
N LEU A 10 6.48 -4.91 2.41
CA LEU A 10 6.64 -3.69 1.62
C LEU A 10 5.35 -3.37 0.89
N SER A 11 4.94 -2.10 0.88
CA SER A 11 3.88 -1.60 -0.01
C SER A 11 4.43 -0.68 -1.09
N SER A 12 3.83 -0.76 -2.25
CA SER A 12 4.09 0.09 -3.41
C SER A 12 2.78 0.63 -3.97
N CYS A 13 2.79 1.84 -4.46
CA CYS A 13 1.67 2.44 -5.19
C CYS A 13 2.09 2.75 -6.63
N SER A 14 1.12 2.79 -7.52
CA SER A 14 1.36 2.88 -8.95
C SER A 14 0.39 3.84 -9.65
N THR A 15 0.82 4.32 -10.80
CA THR A 15 0.00 5.11 -11.74
C THR A 15 -1.16 4.30 -12.33
N ASP A 16 -1.14 2.97 -12.21
CA ASP A 16 -2.24 2.10 -12.63
C ASP A 16 -3.43 2.07 -11.65
N GLY A 17 -3.36 2.87 -10.57
CA GLY A 17 -4.40 2.97 -9.56
C GLY A 17 -4.36 1.86 -8.51
N THR A 18 -3.34 1.01 -8.51
CA THR A 18 -3.22 -0.07 -7.55
C THR A 18 -2.21 0.24 -6.44
N VAL A 19 -2.47 -0.33 -5.28
CA VAL A 19 -1.49 -0.50 -4.21
C VAL A 19 -1.18 -1.98 -4.08
N LYS A 20 0.10 -2.32 -4.12
CA LYS A 20 0.56 -3.71 -3.98
C LYS A 20 1.32 -3.89 -2.68
N VAL A 21 1.08 -5.01 -2.04
CA VAL A 21 1.80 -5.44 -0.83
C VAL A 21 2.62 -6.68 -1.17
N PHE A 22 3.87 -6.65 -0.79
CA PHE A 22 4.85 -7.71 -1.01
C PHE A 22 5.35 -8.25 0.32
N ASP A 23 5.49 -9.57 0.41
CA ASP A 23 6.18 -10.24 1.50
C ASP A 23 7.52 -10.76 0.98
N LEU A 24 8.61 -10.17 1.43
CA LEU A 24 9.96 -10.51 0.99
C LEU A 24 10.41 -11.91 1.40
N ARG A 25 9.75 -12.50 2.40
CA ARG A 25 10.02 -13.89 2.84
C ARG A 25 9.59 -14.90 1.78
N THR A 26 8.54 -14.62 1.02
CA THR A 26 8.05 -15.54 -0.03
C THR A 26 9.03 -15.63 -1.21
N HIS A 27 9.84 -14.62 -1.42
CA HIS A 27 10.86 -14.60 -2.48
C HIS A 27 11.95 -15.66 -2.30
N SER A 28 12.34 -15.98 -1.06
CA SER A 28 13.39 -16.95 -0.78
C SER A 28 12.98 -18.39 -1.10
N TYR A 29 11.70 -18.70 -1.08
CA TYR A 29 11.19 -20.04 -1.43
C TYR A 29 11.11 -20.28 -2.94
N LEU A 30 10.94 -19.24 -3.73
CA LEU A 30 10.86 -19.35 -5.21
C LEU A 30 12.25 -19.42 -5.87
N SER A 31 13.28 -18.95 -5.19
CA SER A 31 14.66 -18.99 -5.69
C SER A 31 15.34 -20.37 -5.55
N THR A 32 14.75 -21.31 -4.83
CA THR A 32 15.30 -22.63 -4.56
C THR A 32 14.68 -23.76 -5.39
N ALA A 33 13.87 -23.47 -6.41
CA ALA A 33 13.39 -24.47 -7.36
C ALA A 33 14.54 -24.86 -8.32
N PRO A 34 15.11 -26.10 -8.21
CA PRO A 34 16.42 -26.38 -8.80
C PRO A 34 16.42 -26.69 -10.29
N ASN A 35 15.34 -26.56 -11.05
CA ASN A 35 15.26 -27.06 -12.42
C ASN A 35 14.41 -26.24 -13.39
N THR A 36 14.37 -24.92 -13.28
CA THR A 36 13.78 -24.14 -14.35
C THR A 36 14.84 -23.30 -15.05
N ASN A 37 15.31 -23.77 -16.21
CA ASN A 37 16.06 -22.98 -17.20
C ASN A 37 15.21 -21.88 -17.86
N THR A 38 14.12 -21.50 -17.26
CA THR A 38 13.34 -20.35 -17.64
C THR A 38 13.84 -19.16 -16.83
N PHE A 39 14.41 -18.18 -17.50
CA PHE A 39 14.60 -16.83 -17.00
C PHE A 39 13.24 -16.16 -16.72
N THR A 40 12.37 -16.83 -16.00
CA THR A 40 11.34 -16.15 -15.27
C THR A 40 12.07 -15.48 -14.13
N ASN A 41 12.36 -14.17 -14.27
CA ASN A 41 12.62 -13.34 -13.11
C ASN A 41 11.64 -13.81 -12.04
N PRO A 42 12.09 -14.19 -10.83
CA PRO A 42 11.20 -14.34 -9.72
C PRO A 42 10.67 -12.94 -9.43
N ILE A 43 9.70 -12.52 -10.22
CA ILE A 43 8.91 -11.34 -9.92
C ILE A 43 8.29 -11.72 -8.61
N SER A 44 8.76 -11.07 -7.55
CA SER A 44 8.14 -11.18 -6.25
C SER A 44 6.68 -10.83 -6.46
N ALA A 45 5.86 -11.86 -6.61
CA ALA A 45 4.44 -11.65 -6.85
C ALA A 45 3.87 -10.94 -5.63
N ALA A 46 3.10 -9.90 -5.85
CA ALA A 46 2.42 -9.21 -4.78
C ALA A 46 1.52 -10.22 -4.03
N VAL A 47 1.62 -10.24 -2.72
CA VAL A 47 0.71 -11.06 -1.88
C VAL A 47 -0.69 -10.48 -1.87
N LEU A 48 -0.80 -9.15 -1.98
CA LEU A 48 -2.07 -8.45 -2.09
C LEU A 48 -1.98 -7.33 -3.12
N THR A 49 -3.02 -7.23 -3.95
CA THR A 49 -3.23 -6.08 -4.84
C THR A 49 -4.54 -5.40 -4.45
N ILE A 50 -4.48 -4.13 -4.10
CA ILE A 50 -5.64 -3.30 -3.76
C ILE A 50 -5.96 -2.42 -4.97
N PRO A 51 -7.12 -2.57 -5.62
CA PRO A 51 -7.59 -1.66 -6.65
C PRO A 51 -8.07 -0.35 -5.99
N ALA A 52 -7.13 0.50 -5.60
CA ALA A 52 -7.39 1.63 -4.72
C ALA A 52 -8.10 2.78 -5.44
N SER A 53 -7.84 2.95 -6.73
CA SER A 53 -8.46 4.02 -7.53
C SER A 53 -8.50 3.64 -9.01
N THR A 54 -9.34 4.33 -9.76
CA THR A 54 -9.32 4.30 -11.24
C THR A 54 -8.29 5.27 -11.82
N THR A 55 -7.67 6.09 -10.99
CA THR A 55 -6.64 7.06 -11.33
C THR A 55 -5.34 6.77 -10.58
N GLU A 56 -4.31 7.53 -10.86
CA GLU A 56 -2.97 7.34 -10.28
C GLU A 56 -2.97 7.48 -8.75
N ILE A 57 -2.28 6.56 -8.09
CA ILE A 57 -1.95 6.65 -6.67
C ILE A 57 -0.53 7.20 -6.52
N LEU A 58 -0.40 8.30 -5.80
CA LEU A 58 0.84 9.06 -5.69
C LEU A 58 1.59 8.79 -4.38
N SER A 59 0.90 8.35 -3.36
CA SER A 59 1.51 8.09 -2.04
C SER A 59 0.78 7.00 -1.28
N VAL A 60 1.55 6.24 -0.52
CA VAL A 60 1.08 5.24 0.43
C VAL A 60 1.92 5.32 1.68
N ASP A 61 1.30 5.15 2.85
CA ASP A 61 2.01 5.03 4.12
C ASP A 61 1.31 4.06 5.07
N TRP A 62 2.12 3.30 5.83
CA TRP A 62 1.63 2.39 6.85
C TRP A 62 1.30 3.11 8.15
N ASN A 63 0.21 2.69 8.80
CA ASN A 63 -0.10 3.12 10.16
C ASN A 63 0.99 2.62 11.12
N LYS A 64 1.42 3.47 12.04
CA LYS A 64 2.53 3.18 12.95
C LYS A 64 2.11 2.37 14.18
N TYR A 65 0.81 2.28 14.44
CA TYR A 65 0.23 1.62 15.62
C TYR A 65 -0.68 0.45 15.27
N ARG A 66 -1.39 0.55 14.15
CA ARG A 66 -2.31 -0.48 13.68
C ARG A 66 -1.62 -1.33 12.62
N PRO A 67 -1.25 -2.59 12.94
CA PRO A 67 -0.59 -3.45 11.97
C PRO A 67 -1.51 -3.74 10.77
N MET A 68 -0.93 -3.85 9.60
CA MET A 68 -1.63 -4.14 8.33
C MET A 68 -2.70 -3.10 7.93
N VAL A 69 -2.61 -1.89 8.45
CA VAL A 69 -3.43 -0.74 8.02
C VAL A 69 -2.55 0.26 7.30
N LEU A 70 -2.98 0.69 6.12
CA LEU A 70 -2.28 1.69 5.32
C LEU A 70 -3.23 2.75 4.79
N ALA A 71 -2.69 3.91 4.46
CA ALA A 71 -3.39 4.97 3.76
C ALA A 71 -2.83 5.13 2.34
N SER A 72 -3.70 5.40 1.39
CA SER A 72 -3.34 5.75 0.02
C SER A 72 -3.92 7.11 -0.38
N ALA A 73 -3.23 7.82 -1.24
CA ALA A 73 -3.67 9.11 -1.76
C ALA A 73 -3.21 9.27 -3.20
N GLY A 74 -4.00 9.98 -4.00
CA GLY A 74 -3.69 10.13 -5.42
C GLY A 74 -4.46 11.23 -6.13
N VAL A 75 -4.58 11.06 -7.42
CA VAL A 75 -5.19 12.03 -8.34
C VAL A 75 -6.70 12.14 -8.16
N ASP A 76 -7.35 11.13 -7.62
CA ASP A 76 -8.79 11.14 -7.32
C ASP A 76 -9.18 12.11 -6.17
N LYS A 77 -8.19 12.82 -5.59
CA LYS A 77 -8.36 13.81 -4.51
C LYS A 77 -8.79 13.21 -3.16
N LEU A 78 -8.88 11.88 -3.10
CA LEU A 78 -9.29 11.14 -1.90
C LEU A 78 -8.09 10.60 -1.17
N VAL A 79 -8.19 10.58 0.13
CA VAL A 79 -7.34 9.78 0.99
C VAL A 79 -8.16 8.59 1.47
N LYS A 80 -7.66 7.38 1.25
CA LYS A 80 -8.36 6.15 1.62
C LYS A 80 -7.53 5.36 2.61
N VAL A 81 -8.19 4.86 3.64
CA VAL A 81 -7.59 3.99 4.65
C VAL A 81 -8.03 2.55 4.39
N TRP A 82 -7.07 1.65 4.31
CA TRP A 82 -7.25 0.25 3.95
C TRP A 82 -6.84 -0.66 5.10
N ASP A 83 -7.71 -1.60 5.43
CA ASP A 83 -7.42 -2.72 6.31
C ASP A 83 -6.99 -3.92 5.48
N CYS A 84 -5.76 -4.36 5.68
CA CYS A 84 -5.14 -5.47 4.98
C CYS A 84 -4.99 -6.71 5.88
N ARG A 85 -5.64 -6.78 7.04
CA ARG A 85 -5.50 -7.91 7.99
C ARG A 85 -6.06 -9.22 7.46
N MET A 86 -6.90 -9.17 6.43
CA MET A 86 -7.49 -10.35 5.79
C MET A 86 -6.54 -11.04 4.79
N ILE A 87 -5.30 -10.59 4.69
CA ILE A 87 -4.29 -11.26 3.87
C ILE A 87 -4.01 -12.64 4.46
N LYS A 88 -4.15 -13.67 3.64
CA LYS A 88 -3.75 -15.03 4.01
C LYS A 88 -2.23 -15.17 3.80
N ILE A 89 -1.53 -15.50 4.89
CA ILE A 89 -0.08 -15.73 4.85
C ILE A 89 0.21 -16.93 3.95
N GLY A 90 1.19 -16.77 3.02
CA GLY A 90 1.62 -17.83 2.11
C GLY A 90 0.86 -17.92 0.79
N GLU A 91 -0.22 -17.18 0.60
CA GLU A 91 -0.91 -17.04 -0.69
C GLU A 91 -0.41 -15.81 -1.44
N VAL A 92 -0.21 -15.96 -2.74
CA VAL A 92 0.23 -14.91 -3.65
C VAL A 92 -0.91 -14.55 -4.59
N GLY A 93 -0.98 -13.29 -5.01
CA GLY A 93 -1.95 -12.84 -6.00
C GLY A 93 -3.35 -12.57 -5.45
N GLN A 94 -3.50 -12.38 -4.15
CA GLN A 94 -4.77 -11.96 -3.57
C GLN A 94 -5.16 -10.57 -4.08
N VAL A 95 -6.44 -10.38 -4.36
CA VAL A 95 -7.00 -9.09 -4.75
C VAL A 95 -8.02 -8.69 -3.69
N GLY A 96 -7.93 -7.47 -3.21
CA GLY A 96 -8.89 -6.96 -2.24
C GLY A 96 -8.28 -5.89 -1.34
N GLY A 97 -8.67 -5.91 -0.10
CA GLY A 97 -8.44 -4.86 0.88
C GLY A 97 -9.78 -4.23 1.24
N ILE A 98 -9.98 -3.98 2.53
CA ILE A 98 -11.20 -3.34 3.00
C ILE A 98 -10.93 -1.85 3.15
N CYS A 99 -11.63 -1.03 2.37
CA CYS A 99 -11.60 0.41 2.54
C CYS A 99 -12.40 0.78 3.80
N GLU A 100 -11.71 1.05 4.90
CA GLU A 100 -12.36 1.46 6.15
C GLU A 100 -12.91 2.88 6.08
N THR A 101 -12.18 3.79 5.43
CA THR A 101 -12.50 5.20 5.45
C THR A 101 -12.05 5.86 4.16
N GLN A 102 -12.87 6.78 3.66
CA GLN A 102 -12.54 7.69 2.59
C GLN A 102 -12.63 9.13 3.13
N LEU A 103 -11.57 9.89 2.96
CA LEU A 103 -11.47 11.26 3.45
C LEU A 103 -11.43 12.21 2.25
N PRO A 104 -12.57 12.77 1.86
CA PRO A 104 -12.64 13.84 0.88
C PRO A 104 -12.22 15.17 1.52
N GLY A 105 -11.87 16.15 0.71
CA GLY A 105 -11.60 17.50 1.21
C GLY A 105 -10.61 18.29 0.41
N HIS A 106 -9.66 17.64 -0.27
CA HIS A 106 -8.76 18.31 -1.19
C HIS A 106 -9.43 18.60 -2.53
N GLU A 107 -9.09 19.74 -3.12
CA GLU A 107 -9.63 20.18 -4.43
C GLU A 107 -8.79 19.68 -5.61
N TYR A 108 -7.54 19.29 -5.35
CA TYR A 108 -6.60 18.76 -6.32
C TYR A 108 -5.96 17.46 -5.81
N ALA A 109 -5.18 16.83 -6.68
CA ALA A 109 -4.49 15.60 -6.38
C ALA A 109 -3.71 15.68 -5.05
N VAL A 110 -3.81 14.62 -4.26
CA VAL A 110 -3.07 14.51 -2.99
C VAL A 110 -1.72 13.88 -3.26
N ARG A 111 -0.68 14.68 -3.12
CA ARG A 111 0.70 14.29 -3.46
C ARG A 111 1.35 13.43 -2.41
N LYS A 112 1.02 13.63 -1.13
CA LYS A 112 1.63 12.92 -0.01
C LYS A 112 0.60 12.66 1.07
N VAL A 113 0.65 11.45 1.63
CA VAL A 113 -0.02 11.07 2.86
C VAL A 113 1.01 10.49 3.81
N GLN A 114 0.88 10.79 5.09
CA GLN A 114 1.75 10.27 6.15
C GLN A 114 1.01 10.13 7.46
N TRP A 115 1.10 8.96 8.08
CA TRP A 115 0.59 8.73 9.41
C TRP A 115 1.44 9.41 10.47
N SER A 116 0.79 9.90 11.52
CA SER A 116 1.48 10.41 12.70
C SER A 116 2.36 9.33 13.33
N PRO A 117 3.62 9.65 13.69
CA PRO A 117 4.47 8.72 14.43
C PRO A 117 4.07 8.58 15.90
N HIS A 118 3.14 9.40 16.39
CA HIS A 118 2.78 9.47 17.81
C HIS A 118 1.32 9.10 18.12
N ARG A 119 0.44 9.11 17.10
CA ARG A 119 -1.00 8.85 17.29
C ARG A 119 -1.55 7.96 16.18
N PRO A 120 -2.36 6.94 16.54
CA PRO A 120 -2.88 5.97 15.56
C PRO A 120 -3.97 6.52 14.64
N ASP A 121 -4.62 7.59 15.05
CA ASP A 121 -5.83 8.15 14.45
C ASP A 121 -5.58 9.45 13.67
N ILE A 122 -4.31 9.89 13.58
CA ILE A 122 -3.94 11.14 12.92
C ILE A 122 -3.06 10.85 11.70
N LEU A 123 -3.43 11.43 10.58
CA LEU A 123 -2.61 11.47 9.37
C LEU A 123 -2.53 12.90 8.83
N ALA A 124 -1.45 13.19 8.14
CA ALA A 124 -1.22 14.45 7.45
C ALA A 124 -1.23 14.23 5.95
N THR A 125 -1.78 15.17 5.21
CA THR A 125 -1.84 15.15 3.77
C THR A 125 -1.34 16.45 3.17
N ALA A 126 -0.71 16.37 2.01
CA ALA A 126 -0.29 17.53 1.23
C ALA A 126 -0.79 17.38 -0.22
N SER A 127 -1.39 18.44 -0.74
CA SER A 127 -2.02 18.43 -2.05
C SER A 127 -1.49 19.53 -2.96
N TYR A 128 -1.73 19.37 -4.25
CA TYR A 128 -1.51 20.42 -5.26
C TYR A 128 -2.49 21.60 -5.13
N ASP A 129 -3.49 21.53 -4.25
CA ASP A 129 -4.31 22.69 -3.87
C ASP A 129 -3.55 23.69 -2.97
N MET A 130 -2.24 23.46 -2.78
CA MET A 130 -1.36 24.26 -1.91
C MET A 130 -1.74 24.21 -0.43
N THR A 131 -2.49 23.21 0.00
CA THR A 131 -2.86 23.02 1.41
C THR A 131 -2.30 21.73 1.97
N CYS A 132 -2.00 21.77 3.27
CA CYS A 132 -1.79 20.59 4.10
C CYS A 132 -2.97 20.45 5.05
N ARG A 133 -3.41 19.21 5.26
CA ARG A 133 -4.51 18.90 6.18
C ARG A 133 -4.09 17.85 7.18
N VAL A 134 -4.67 17.90 8.34
CA VAL A 134 -4.46 16.94 9.43
C VAL A 134 -5.80 16.37 9.88
#